data_ef332b82fcf1b503a76cc516f98afd19
#
_entry.id   ef332b82fcf1b503a76cc516f98afd19
#
_cell.length_a   1.000
_cell.length_b   1.000
_cell.length_c   1.000
_cell.angle_alpha   90.00
_cell.angle_beta   90.00
_cell.angle_gamma   90.00
#
_symmetry.space_group_name_H-M   'P 1'
#
loop_
_entity.id
_entity.type
_entity.pdbx_description
1 polymer ?
#
loop_
_entity_poly.entity_id
_entity_poly.type
_entity_poly.pdbx_seq_one_letter_code
_entity_poly.pdbx_strand_id
1 'polypeptide(L)'
;TGLYEDLVDVEDIIAHNPDVIVIVDEAYVDFAGRSAMELIDKYENLIIVQTFSKARSMAGMRIGYAISNPTLIKYLNDAQYSFNSYTMNQTSLVCGVEAVKDKAYFEECVNKIIETREWAKEELKNLGFHCLDSKSNFIFAMHPDYDAKELFEALKENDIYVRFWGSERIEQYMRITVGTREEMEAMFAFLKKYMNK
;
A
#
# COMPACT_ATOMS: atom_id res chain seq x y z
N THR A 1 -0.16 -8.35 2.26
CA THR A 1 -0.23 -9.14 1.01
C THR A 1 -0.32 -8.27 -0.23
N GLY A 2 -0.91 -7.06 -0.15
CA GLY A 2 -1.12 -6.16 -1.28
C GLY A 2 -2.28 -6.55 -2.20
N LEU A 3 -3.11 -7.50 -1.81
CA LEU A 3 -4.31 -7.85 -2.54
C LEU A 3 -5.36 -6.72 -2.46
N TYR A 4 -6.19 -6.66 -3.47
CA TYR A 4 -7.36 -5.80 -3.53
C TYR A 4 -8.60 -6.67 -3.34
N GLU A 5 -9.46 -6.27 -2.44
CA GLU A 5 -10.76 -6.92 -2.24
C GLU A 5 -11.81 -6.23 -3.13
N ASP A 6 -12.66 -7.01 -3.79
CA ASP A 6 -13.73 -6.45 -4.63
C ASP A 6 -14.71 -5.65 -3.78
N LEU A 7 -15.21 -4.53 -4.32
CA LEU A 7 -16.20 -3.70 -3.63
C LEU A 7 -17.48 -4.46 -3.29
N VAL A 8 -17.82 -5.51 -4.04
CA VAL A 8 -18.98 -6.36 -3.74
C VAL A 8 -18.78 -7.09 -2.42
N ASP A 9 -17.59 -7.63 -2.17
CA ASP A 9 -17.27 -8.34 -0.92
C ASP A 9 -17.18 -7.36 0.26
N VAL A 10 -16.60 -6.18 0.02
CA VAL A 10 -16.54 -5.09 1.02
C VAL A 10 -17.97 -4.64 1.37
N GLU A 11 -18.83 -4.45 0.37
CA GLU A 11 -20.23 -4.06 0.56
C GLU A 11 -21.01 -5.12 1.35
N ASP A 12 -20.79 -6.39 1.06
CA ASP A 12 -21.42 -7.51 1.77
C ASP A 12 -21.06 -7.50 3.26
N ILE A 13 -19.79 -7.25 3.60
CA ILE A 13 -19.34 -7.10 4.99
C ILE A 13 -20.06 -5.93 5.67
N ILE A 14 -20.16 -4.78 5.03
CA ILE A 14 -20.80 -3.59 5.60
C ILE A 14 -22.29 -3.85 5.84
N ALA A 15 -22.96 -4.42 4.86
CA ALA A 15 -24.40 -4.67 4.89
C ALA A 15 -24.82 -5.70 5.96
N HIS A 16 -23.99 -6.71 6.21
CA HIS A 16 -24.25 -7.74 7.21
C HIS A 16 -23.84 -7.34 8.65
N ASN A 17 -23.25 -6.16 8.82
CA ASN A 17 -22.83 -5.65 10.12
C ASN A 17 -23.38 -4.24 10.41
N PRO A 18 -24.70 -4.01 10.33
CA PRO A 18 -25.30 -2.66 10.41
C PRO A 18 -25.10 -1.97 11.77
N ASP A 19 -24.94 -2.75 12.84
CA ASP A 19 -24.75 -2.24 14.20
C ASP A 19 -23.27 -2.08 14.59
N VAL A 20 -22.35 -2.31 13.67
CA VAL A 20 -20.91 -2.22 13.88
C VAL A 20 -20.29 -1.25 12.90
N ILE A 21 -19.38 -0.39 13.36
CA ILE A 21 -18.62 0.47 12.46
C ILE A 21 -17.62 -0.37 11.68
N VAL A 22 -17.71 -0.30 10.36
CA VAL A 22 -16.78 -0.93 9.42
C VAL A 22 -15.78 0.13 8.94
N ILE A 23 -14.49 -0.12 9.19
CA ILE A 23 -13.40 0.75 8.74
C ILE A 23 -12.70 0.09 7.57
N VAL A 24 -12.74 0.73 6.40
CA VAL A 24 -12.01 0.29 5.21
C VAL A 24 -10.70 1.08 5.13
N ASP A 25 -9.57 0.38 5.31
CA ASP A 25 -8.24 0.96 5.18
C ASP A 25 -7.82 0.97 3.71
N GLU A 26 -7.87 2.13 3.12
CA GLU A 26 -7.53 2.39 1.73
C GLU A 26 -6.14 3.04 1.55
N ALA A 27 -5.19 2.70 2.41
CA ALA A 27 -3.84 3.28 2.32
C ALA A 27 -3.14 3.05 0.97
N TYR A 28 -3.60 2.11 0.16
CA TYR A 28 -3.03 1.74 -1.14
C TYR A 28 -4.02 1.85 -2.31
N VAL A 29 -5.22 2.38 -2.10
CA VAL A 29 -6.29 2.40 -3.10
C VAL A 29 -5.90 3.11 -4.39
N ASP A 30 -5.07 4.15 -4.32
CA ASP A 30 -4.59 4.90 -5.48
C ASP A 30 -3.85 4.03 -6.52
N PHE A 31 -3.34 2.87 -6.11
CA PHE A 31 -2.67 1.89 -6.98
C PHE A 31 -3.59 0.76 -7.45
N ALA A 32 -4.82 0.68 -6.90
CA ALA A 32 -5.75 -0.42 -7.13
C ALA A 32 -6.88 -0.06 -8.10
N GLY A 33 -7.42 1.14 -8.03
CA GLY A 33 -8.44 1.67 -8.93
C GLY A 33 -9.75 2.09 -8.27
N ARG A 34 -10.57 1.18 -7.74
CA ARG A 34 -11.87 1.53 -7.15
C ARG A 34 -11.80 1.69 -5.64
N SER A 35 -12.50 2.70 -5.13
CA SER A 35 -12.58 3.03 -3.71
C SER A 35 -13.97 2.74 -3.14
N ALA A 36 -14.03 2.32 -1.87
CA ALA A 36 -15.28 2.21 -1.12
C ALA A 36 -16.01 3.55 -0.93
N MET A 37 -15.41 4.66 -1.40
CA MET A 37 -16.09 5.95 -1.55
C MET A 37 -17.41 5.85 -2.33
N GLU A 38 -17.53 4.90 -3.25
CA GLU A 38 -18.75 4.63 -4.00
C GLU A 38 -19.93 4.16 -3.10
N LEU A 39 -19.61 3.69 -1.88
CA LEU A 39 -20.59 3.18 -0.91
C LEU A 39 -20.90 4.17 0.21
N ILE A 40 -20.22 5.32 0.27
CA ILE A 40 -20.26 6.22 1.43
C ILE A 40 -21.65 6.77 1.73
N ASP A 41 -22.43 7.08 0.70
CA ASP A 41 -23.78 7.61 0.84
C ASP A 41 -24.83 6.51 1.11
N LYS A 42 -24.44 5.22 0.99
CA LYS A 42 -25.32 4.09 1.15
C LYS A 42 -25.32 3.53 2.57
N TYR A 43 -24.20 3.64 3.28
CA TYR A 43 -23.98 3.01 4.57
C TYR A 43 -23.52 3.99 5.65
N GLU A 44 -24.35 4.16 6.68
CA GLU A 44 -24.04 5.05 7.79
C GLU A 44 -22.96 4.54 8.74
N ASN A 45 -22.67 3.22 8.72
CA ASN A 45 -21.66 2.57 9.53
C ASN A 45 -20.28 2.46 8.87
N LEU A 46 -20.07 3.11 7.70
CA LEU A 46 -18.82 3.05 6.94
C LEU A 46 -17.90 4.22 7.30
N ILE A 47 -16.63 3.89 7.59
CA ILE A 47 -15.51 4.85 7.65
C ILE A 47 -14.44 4.38 6.66
N ILE A 48 -13.97 5.29 5.81
CA ILE A 48 -12.85 5.06 4.92
C ILE A 48 -11.65 5.83 5.43
N VAL A 49 -10.49 5.20 5.52
CA VAL A 49 -9.24 5.88 5.89
C VAL A 49 -8.23 5.84 4.76
N GLN A 50 -7.64 6.99 4.47
CA GLN A 50 -6.64 7.15 3.42
C GLN A 50 -5.42 7.91 3.92
N THR A 51 -4.31 7.88 3.18
CA THR A 51 -3.04 8.46 3.60
C THR A 51 -2.29 9.11 2.44
N PHE A 52 -1.51 10.15 2.77
CA PHE A 52 -0.54 10.73 1.84
C PHE A 52 0.81 9.99 1.84
N SER A 53 0.98 9.04 2.76
CA SER A 53 2.25 8.36 2.99
C SER A 53 2.71 7.47 1.83
N LYS A 54 1.80 7.04 0.95
CA LYS A 54 2.08 6.07 -0.12
C LYS A 54 2.08 6.73 -1.49
N ALA A 55 0.93 6.86 -2.12
CA ALA A 55 0.80 7.37 -3.49
C ALA A 55 1.30 8.82 -3.67
N ARG A 56 1.21 9.65 -2.62
CA ARG A 56 1.73 11.02 -2.64
C ARG A 56 3.16 11.17 -2.13
N SER A 57 3.85 10.06 -1.80
CA SER A 57 5.25 10.05 -1.33
C SER A 57 5.53 10.95 -0.12
N MET A 58 4.53 11.22 0.71
CA MET A 58 4.58 12.17 1.82
C MET A 58 4.58 11.50 3.21
N ALA A 59 5.19 10.32 3.34
CA ALA A 59 5.22 9.56 4.60
C ALA A 59 5.77 10.37 5.79
N GLY A 60 6.79 11.21 5.55
CA GLY A 60 7.41 12.08 6.56
C GLY A 60 6.48 13.22 7.04
N MET A 61 5.48 13.61 6.26
CA MET A 61 4.55 14.69 6.61
C MET A 61 3.43 14.26 7.56
N ARG A 62 3.26 12.96 7.78
CA ARG A 62 2.28 12.39 8.72
C ARG A 62 0.82 12.82 8.45
N ILE A 63 0.41 12.84 7.18
CA ILE A 63 -0.94 13.21 6.75
C ILE A 63 -1.76 11.95 6.48
N GLY A 64 -2.90 11.83 7.12
CA GLY A 64 -3.95 10.86 6.86
C GLY A 64 -5.30 11.50 7.10
N TYR A 65 -6.36 10.91 6.57
CA TYR A 65 -7.71 11.42 6.71
C TYR A 65 -8.73 10.29 6.70
N ALA A 66 -9.87 10.58 7.33
CA ALA A 66 -11.04 9.71 7.33
C ALA A 66 -12.19 10.37 6.57
N ILE A 67 -12.98 9.56 5.91
CA ILE A 67 -14.18 9.97 5.18
C ILE A 67 -15.34 9.15 5.71
N SER A 68 -16.41 9.82 6.13
CA SER A 68 -17.62 9.17 6.63
C SER A 68 -18.77 10.19 6.71
N ASN A 69 -19.93 9.77 7.21
CA ASN A 69 -21.02 10.69 7.52
C ASN A 69 -20.64 11.67 8.66
N PRO A 70 -21.36 12.82 8.78
CA PRO A 70 -21.01 13.85 9.76
C PRO A 70 -21.02 13.37 11.21
N THR A 71 -21.85 12.38 11.57
CA THR A 71 -21.94 11.85 12.94
C THR A 71 -20.67 11.13 13.33
N LEU A 72 -20.18 10.21 12.48
CA LEU A 72 -18.94 9.47 12.73
C LEU A 72 -17.72 10.38 12.69
N ILE A 73 -17.69 11.34 11.76
CA ILE A 73 -16.60 12.35 11.72
C ILE A 73 -16.59 13.20 13.00
N LYS A 74 -17.77 13.56 13.53
CA LYS A 74 -17.84 14.27 14.82
C LYS A 74 -17.19 13.45 15.95
N TYR A 75 -17.49 12.16 16.05
CA TYR A 75 -16.90 11.31 17.09
C TYR A 75 -15.38 11.17 16.93
N LEU A 76 -14.88 11.05 15.69
CA LEU A 76 -13.43 11.02 15.42
C LEU A 76 -12.77 12.34 15.85
N ASN A 77 -13.39 13.49 15.57
CA ASN A 77 -12.91 14.79 16.01
C ASN A 77 -12.93 14.91 17.56
N ASP A 78 -14.02 14.51 18.22
CA ASP A 78 -14.12 14.55 19.68
C ASP A 78 -13.01 13.69 20.33
N ALA A 79 -12.74 12.50 19.77
CA ALA A 79 -11.65 11.64 20.23
C ALA A 79 -10.28 12.30 19.99
N GLN A 80 -10.03 12.86 18.80
CA GLN A 80 -8.78 13.56 18.47
C GLN A 80 -8.53 14.73 19.41
N TYR A 81 -9.52 15.59 19.61
CA TYR A 81 -9.40 16.75 20.51
C TYR A 81 -9.20 16.37 21.96
N SER A 82 -9.58 15.15 22.37
CA SER A 82 -9.42 14.68 23.75
C SER A 82 -7.97 14.35 24.10
N PHE A 83 -7.11 13.99 23.13
CA PHE A 83 -5.73 13.59 23.40
C PHE A 83 -4.66 14.33 22.59
N ASN A 84 -4.98 14.83 21.38
CA ASN A 84 -4.03 15.57 20.55
C ASN A 84 -4.73 16.51 19.56
N SER A 85 -5.05 17.72 20.03
CA SER A 85 -5.75 18.74 19.24
C SER A 85 -4.92 19.31 18.08
N TYR A 86 -3.59 19.26 18.17
CA TYR A 86 -2.68 19.93 17.24
C TYR A 86 -1.76 18.90 16.54
N THR A 87 -2.37 17.99 15.79
CA THR A 87 -1.68 16.85 15.17
C THR A 87 -0.79 17.25 13.99
N MET A 88 -1.15 18.31 13.26
CA MET A 88 -0.48 18.71 12.02
C MET A 88 0.30 20.01 12.20
N ASN A 89 1.57 20.00 11.78
CA ASN A 89 2.38 21.22 11.72
C ASN A 89 2.06 22.04 10.46
N GLN A 90 2.48 23.30 10.45
CA GLN A 90 2.21 24.23 9.34
C GLN A 90 2.79 23.75 8.00
N THR A 91 3.97 23.15 8.00
CA THR A 91 4.60 22.61 6.79
C THR A 91 3.76 21.50 6.18
N SER A 92 3.28 20.55 7.00
CA SER A 92 2.39 19.47 6.54
C SER A 92 1.10 20.01 5.93
N LEU A 93 0.49 21.05 6.55
CA LEU A 93 -0.71 21.66 6.00
C LEU A 93 -0.48 22.29 4.63
N VAL A 94 0.54 23.12 4.48
CA VAL A 94 0.86 23.79 3.22
C VAL A 94 1.24 22.79 2.12
N CYS A 95 2.17 21.88 2.41
CA CYS A 95 2.59 20.88 1.44
C CYS A 95 1.46 19.92 1.07
N GLY A 96 0.59 19.56 2.04
CA GLY A 96 -0.56 18.70 1.78
C GLY A 96 -1.54 19.34 0.80
N VAL A 97 -1.85 20.62 0.97
CA VAL A 97 -2.71 21.37 0.04
C VAL A 97 -2.13 21.39 -1.37
N GLU A 98 -0.84 21.71 -1.51
CA GLU A 98 -0.20 21.75 -2.83
C GLU A 98 -0.14 20.34 -3.47
N ALA A 99 0.11 19.29 -2.70
CA ALA A 99 0.09 17.92 -3.20
C ALA A 99 -1.29 17.47 -3.70
N VAL A 100 -2.39 18.01 -3.16
CA VAL A 100 -3.74 17.75 -3.69
C VAL A 100 -3.99 18.50 -4.99
N LYS A 101 -3.49 19.73 -5.11
CA LYS A 101 -3.66 20.55 -6.32
C LYS A 101 -2.88 20.00 -7.51
N ASP A 102 -1.70 19.43 -7.27
CA ASP A 102 -0.84 18.86 -8.33
C ASP A 102 -1.29 17.46 -8.72
N LYS A 103 -2.44 17.42 -9.37
CA LYS A 103 -3.06 16.18 -9.83
C LYS A 103 -2.23 15.49 -10.93
N ALA A 104 -1.64 16.27 -11.83
CA ALA A 104 -0.89 15.75 -12.97
C ALA A 104 0.36 14.98 -12.50
N TYR A 105 1.14 15.55 -11.60
CA TYR A 105 2.31 14.88 -11.01
C TYR A 105 1.92 13.64 -10.19
N PHE A 106 0.84 13.72 -9.43
CA PHE A 106 0.32 12.59 -8.68
C PHE A 106 -0.02 11.41 -9.60
N GLU A 107 -0.79 11.65 -10.66
CA GLU A 107 -1.19 10.63 -11.64
C GLU A 107 0.03 10.04 -12.37
N GLU A 108 1.00 10.87 -12.74
CA GLU A 108 2.26 10.43 -13.36
C GLU A 108 3.02 9.47 -12.42
N CYS A 109 3.18 9.84 -11.15
CA CYS A 109 3.89 9.01 -10.17
C CYS A 109 3.18 7.67 -9.91
N VAL A 110 1.85 7.69 -9.76
CA VAL A 110 1.05 6.48 -9.55
C VAL A 110 1.18 5.54 -10.76
N ASN A 111 1.05 6.06 -11.97
CA ASN A 111 1.15 5.27 -13.20
C ASN A 111 2.54 4.64 -13.36
N LYS A 112 3.63 5.37 -13.10
CA LYS A 112 5.00 4.82 -13.12
C LYS A 112 5.16 3.64 -12.15
N ILE A 113 4.60 3.75 -10.95
CA ILE A 113 4.64 2.66 -9.96
C ILE A 113 3.85 1.45 -10.45
N ILE A 114 2.65 1.67 -11.00
CA ILE A 114 1.81 0.59 -11.54
C ILE A 114 2.51 -0.13 -12.70
N GLU A 115 3.04 0.61 -13.67
CA GLU A 115 3.76 0.05 -14.82
C GLU A 115 4.99 -0.75 -14.37
N THR A 116 5.79 -0.20 -13.45
CA THR A 116 6.97 -0.88 -12.93
C THR A 116 6.59 -2.12 -12.13
N ARG A 117 5.50 -2.07 -11.36
CA ARG A 117 4.97 -3.23 -10.61
C ARG A 117 4.58 -4.37 -11.55
N GLU A 118 3.78 -4.09 -12.57
CA GLU A 118 3.31 -5.13 -13.48
C GLU A 118 4.50 -5.77 -14.23
N TRP A 119 5.44 -4.96 -14.71
CA TRP A 119 6.67 -5.49 -15.29
C TRP A 119 7.49 -6.34 -14.28
N ALA A 120 7.65 -5.87 -13.05
CA ALA A 120 8.41 -6.59 -12.03
C ALA A 120 7.77 -7.93 -11.65
N LYS A 121 6.44 -8.02 -11.64
CA LYS A 121 5.71 -9.28 -11.44
C LYS A 121 6.05 -10.30 -12.53
N GLU A 122 6.12 -9.89 -13.79
CA GLU A 122 6.52 -10.78 -14.89
C GLU A 122 7.99 -11.19 -14.80
N GLU A 123 8.90 -10.27 -14.44
CA GLU A 123 10.32 -10.63 -14.23
C GLU A 123 10.50 -11.64 -13.08
N LEU A 124 9.79 -11.45 -11.96
CA LEU A 124 9.79 -12.40 -10.84
C LEU A 124 9.28 -13.76 -11.26
N LYS A 125 8.17 -13.81 -12.00
CA LYS A 125 7.59 -15.04 -12.54
C LYS A 125 8.57 -15.77 -13.46
N ASN A 126 9.26 -15.04 -14.34
CA ASN A 126 10.29 -15.60 -15.24
C ASN A 126 11.48 -16.20 -14.45
N LEU A 127 11.75 -15.70 -13.24
CA LEU A 127 12.75 -16.26 -12.33
C LEU A 127 12.25 -17.45 -11.51
N GLY A 128 10.95 -17.76 -11.55
CA GLY A 128 10.33 -18.87 -10.83
C GLY A 128 9.66 -18.47 -9.51
N PHE A 129 9.54 -17.18 -9.22
CA PHE A 129 8.80 -16.72 -8.04
C PHE A 129 7.29 -16.88 -8.22
N HIS A 130 6.61 -17.18 -7.13
CA HIS A 130 5.18 -17.04 -6.98
C HIS A 130 4.86 -15.69 -6.35
N CYS A 131 4.09 -14.85 -7.05
CA CYS A 131 3.68 -13.54 -6.59
C CYS A 131 2.17 -13.51 -6.40
N LEU A 132 1.72 -12.91 -5.30
CA LEU A 132 0.32 -12.52 -5.18
C LEU A 132 0.02 -11.37 -6.15
N ASP A 133 -1.22 -11.30 -6.65
CA ASP A 133 -1.64 -10.23 -7.58
C ASP A 133 -1.78 -8.89 -6.85
N SER A 134 -0.63 -8.30 -6.51
CA SER A 134 -0.58 -7.04 -5.79
C SER A 134 -1.20 -5.89 -6.59
N LYS A 135 -2.01 -5.10 -5.89
CA LYS A 135 -2.56 -3.81 -6.32
C LYS A 135 -2.05 -2.66 -5.42
N SER A 136 -0.87 -2.84 -4.81
CA SER A 136 -0.22 -1.83 -3.97
C SER A 136 1.11 -1.37 -4.61
N ASN A 137 1.91 -0.60 -3.88
CA ASN A 137 3.27 -0.22 -4.31
C ASN A 137 4.34 -1.23 -3.87
N PHE A 138 3.97 -2.47 -3.62
CA PHE A 138 4.90 -3.56 -3.29
C PHE A 138 4.40 -4.89 -3.84
N ILE A 139 5.29 -5.86 -3.98
CA ILE A 139 4.99 -7.23 -4.39
C ILE A 139 5.30 -8.16 -3.23
N PHE A 140 4.41 -9.10 -2.96
CA PHE A 140 4.61 -10.16 -1.98
C PHE A 140 4.92 -11.45 -2.73
N ALA A 141 6.18 -11.89 -2.64
CA ALA A 141 6.72 -12.95 -3.49
C ALA A 141 7.45 -14.01 -2.68
N MET A 142 7.36 -15.27 -3.13
CA MET A 142 8.11 -16.41 -2.61
C MET A 142 8.72 -17.23 -3.75
N HIS A 143 9.80 -17.94 -3.49
CA HIS A 143 10.37 -18.87 -4.44
C HIS A 143 10.35 -20.29 -3.86
N PRO A 144 9.91 -21.32 -4.60
CA PRO A 144 9.79 -22.68 -4.06
C PRO A 144 11.12 -23.34 -3.71
N ASP A 145 12.20 -23.00 -4.44
CA ASP A 145 13.50 -23.65 -4.32
C ASP A 145 14.55 -22.82 -3.55
N TYR A 146 14.24 -21.59 -3.14
CA TYR A 146 15.13 -20.70 -2.40
C TYR A 146 14.49 -20.22 -1.11
N ASP A 147 15.20 -20.38 -0.01
CA ASP A 147 14.76 -19.89 1.30
C ASP A 147 14.68 -18.36 1.31
N ALA A 148 13.55 -17.82 1.77
CA ALA A 148 13.32 -16.38 1.75
C ALA A 148 14.23 -15.59 2.68
N LYS A 149 14.68 -16.19 3.79
CA LYS A 149 15.62 -15.57 4.71
C LYS A 149 17.01 -15.50 4.09
N GLU A 150 17.46 -16.57 3.44
CA GLU A 150 18.76 -16.59 2.74
C GLU A 150 18.78 -15.57 1.60
N LEU A 151 17.70 -15.49 0.80
CA LEU A 151 17.57 -14.48 -0.25
C LEU A 151 17.55 -13.05 0.33
N PHE A 152 16.83 -12.83 1.42
CA PHE A 152 16.81 -11.55 2.11
C PHE A 152 18.19 -11.09 2.58
N GLU A 153 18.96 -12.00 3.23
CA GLU A 153 20.31 -11.67 3.69
C GLU A 153 21.27 -11.43 2.51
N ALA A 154 21.20 -12.23 1.45
CA ALA A 154 22.02 -12.07 0.26
C ALA A 154 21.72 -10.76 -0.48
N LEU A 155 20.45 -10.36 -0.59
CA LEU A 155 20.04 -9.07 -1.14
C LEU A 155 20.61 -7.92 -0.30
N LYS A 156 20.47 -8.01 1.01
CA LYS A 156 20.93 -6.99 1.97
C LYS A 156 22.47 -6.82 1.93
N GLU A 157 23.24 -7.90 1.79
CA GLU A 157 24.70 -7.85 1.61
C GLU A 157 25.14 -7.14 0.33
N ASN A 158 24.21 -6.97 -0.63
CA ASN A 158 24.43 -6.26 -1.88
C ASN A 158 23.66 -4.91 -1.94
N ASP A 159 23.37 -4.31 -0.78
CA ASP A 159 22.69 -3.04 -0.62
C ASP A 159 21.26 -2.98 -1.23
N ILE A 160 20.61 -4.15 -1.39
CA ILE A 160 19.24 -4.26 -1.87
C ILE A 160 18.33 -4.60 -0.70
N TYR A 161 17.49 -3.66 -0.29
CA TYR A 161 16.66 -3.77 0.91
C TYR A 161 15.22 -4.16 0.57
N VAL A 162 14.85 -5.39 0.94
CA VAL A 162 13.47 -5.90 0.91
C VAL A 162 12.97 -6.11 2.33
N ARG A 163 11.71 -6.48 2.53
CA ARG A 163 11.19 -6.81 3.86
C ARG A 163 10.93 -8.31 3.99
N PHE A 164 11.39 -8.87 5.10
CA PHE A 164 11.19 -10.27 5.49
C PHE A 164 10.56 -10.35 6.90
N TRP A 165 9.79 -11.41 7.16
CA TRP A 165 9.22 -11.72 8.47
C TRP A 165 9.40 -13.20 8.76
N GLY A 166 10.04 -13.55 9.87
CA GLY A 166 10.22 -14.92 10.32
C GLY A 166 9.00 -15.51 11.05
N SER A 167 7.78 -15.14 10.68
CA SER A 167 6.59 -15.74 11.27
C SER A 167 6.10 -16.92 10.43
N GLU A 168 5.71 -18.02 11.08
CA GLU A 168 5.36 -19.33 10.51
C GLU A 168 4.49 -19.28 9.25
N ARG A 169 3.55 -18.32 9.14
CA ARG A 169 2.61 -18.25 8.02
C ARG A 169 3.18 -17.55 6.77
N ILE A 170 4.22 -16.72 6.92
CA ILE A 170 4.75 -15.86 5.86
C ILE A 170 6.29 -15.90 5.75
N GLU A 171 6.93 -16.80 6.46
CA GLU A 171 8.40 -16.94 6.50
C GLU A 171 9.04 -17.31 5.15
N GLN A 172 8.22 -17.81 4.20
CA GLN A 172 8.66 -18.10 2.83
C GLN A 172 8.50 -16.92 1.87
N TYR A 173 8.00 -15.79 2.36
CA TYR A 173 7.73 -14.61 1.54
C TYR A 173 8.62 -13.44 1.86
N MET A 174 8.94 -12.68 0.83
CA MET A 174 9.51 -11.33 0.95
C MET A 174 8.54 -10.30 0.41
N ARG A 175 8.53 -9.10 1.01
CA ARG A 175 7.85 -7.94 0.46
C ARG A 175 8.85 -7.03 -0.24
N ILE A 176 8.70 -6.91 -1.53
CA ILE A 176 9.55 -6.12 -2.42
C ILE A 176 8.81 -4.82 -2.71
N THR A 177 9.31 -3.69 -2.21
CA THR A 177 8.75 -2.38 -2.56
C THR A 177 9.10 -2.06 -4.01
N VAL A 178 8.13 -1.57 -4.78
CA VAL A 178 8.36 -1.14 -6.15
C VAL A 178 9.12 0.17 -6.13
N GLY A 179 10.37 0.13 -6.55
CA GLY A 179 11.25 1.28 -6.71
C GLY A 179 11.18 1.87 -8.12
N THR A 180 12.18 2.67 -8.49
CA THR A 180 12.35 3.11 -9.89
C THR A 180 12.66 1.91 -10.78
N ARG A 181 12.52 2.10 -12.09
CA ARG A 181 12.84 1.04 -13.06
C ARG A 181 14.27 0.56 -12.92
N GLU A 182 15.21 1.47 -12.74
CA GLU A 182 16.64 1.21 -12.59
C GLU A 182 16.94 0.43 -11.30
N GLU A 183 16.30 0.78 -10.18
CA GLU A 183 16.45 0.06 -8.91
C GLU A 183 15.93 -1.38 -9.02
N MET A 184 14.80 -1.58 -9.67
CA MET A 184 14.26 -2.90 -9.89
C MET A 184 15.11 -3.72 -10.84
N GLU A 185 15.66 -3.12 -11.91
CA GLU A 185 16.60 -3.78 -12.82
C GLU A 185 17.88 -4.23 -12.10
N ALA A 186 18.42 -3.41 -11.19
CA ALA A 186 19.57 -3.78 -10.36
C ALA A 186 19.27 -5.01 -9.48
N MET A 187 18.09 -5.04 -8.85
CA MET A 187 17.64 -6.21 -8.07
C MET A 187 17.53 -7.46 -8.96
N PHE A 188 16.94 -7.35 -10.14
CA PHE A 188 16.82 -8.49 -11.05
C PHE A 188 18.16 -8.98 -11.59
N ALA A 189 19.09 -8.08 -11.87
CA ALA A 189 20.45 -8.45 -12.28
C ALA A 189 21.15 -9.26 -11.17
N PHE A 190 21.01 -8.86 -9.91
CA PHE A 190 21.49 -9.62 -8.77
C PHE A 190 20.83 -10.99 -8.67
N LEU A 191 19.49 -11.07 -8.69
CA LEU A 191 18.74 -12.33 -8.58
C LEU A 191 19.12 -13.32 -9.69
N LYS A 192 19.21 -12.86 -10.95
CA LYS A 192 19.66 -13.68 -12.08
C LYS A 192 21.05 -14.27 -11.85
N LYS A 193 21.98 -13.47 -11.35
CA LYS A 193 23.33 -13.93 -11.01
C LYS A 193 23.34 -14.92 -9.84
N TYR A 194 22.59 -14.61 -8.79
CA TYR A 194 22.50 -15.46 -7.59
C TYR A 194 21.88 -16.83 -7.88
N MET A 195 20.88 -16.87 -8.72
CA MET A 195 20.16 -18.09 -9.12
C MET A 195 20.84 -18.82 -10.31
N ASN A 196 21.97 -18.35 -10.83
CA ASN A 196 22.64 -18.87 -12.01
C ASN A 196 21.72 -18.94 -13.26
N LYS A 197 20.90 -17.93 -13.47
CA LYS A 197 19.93 -17.81 -14.58
C LYS A 197 20.25 -16.63 -15.49
#